data_8ad4f4c5a0f05347c60ceef5d2f7168c
#
_entry.id   8ad4f4c5a0f05347c60ceef5d2f7168c
#
_cell.length_a   1.000
_cell.length_b   1.000
_cell.length_c   1.000
_cell.angle_alpha   90.00
_cell.angle_beta   90.00
_cell.angle_gamma   90.00
#
_symmetry.space_group_name_H-M   'P 1'
#
loop_
_entity.id
_entity.type
_entity.pdbx_description
1 polymer ?
#
loop_
_entity_poly.entity_id
_entity_poly.type
_entity_poly.pdbx_seq_one_letter_code
_entity_poly.pdbx_strand_id
1 'polypeptide(L)'
;MTWYKKYLSVYEQPLQEAPQEIIREIKTKIEKLQSDTPLVSVDIIAYNEEKHLLANLWSLSDSECQYPMEIIGVDNDSSDKTAEIFKMTGVPYYTEYEHSCGYARRCGLNHARGKYYICIDSDTMYPKKYIETLVKTLEKPDTVAVSSLWSYIPDKQHPWLAVKIYEFLRDLHLLLQSFKRPELSVRGLVFAYRIEHGRQVGYRV
;
A
#
# COMPACT_ATOMS: atom_id res chain seq x y z
N MET A 1 18.30 9.83 4.23
CA MET A 1 18.24 9.43 2.81
C MET A 1 16.79 9.61 2.35
N THR A 2 16.55 10.41 1.33
CA THR A 2 15.19 10.83 0.93
C THR A 2 14.78 10.07 -0.31
N TRP A 3 14.64 8.76 -0.18
CA TRP A 3 14.29 7.84 -1.27
C TRP A 3 12.96 8.19 -1.98
N TYR A 4 12.02 8.83 -1.26
CA TYR A 4 10.70 9.19 -1.74
C TYR A 4 10.66 10.50 -2.58
N LYS A 5 11.75 11.30 -2.57
CA LYS A 5 11.71 12.67 -3.16
C LYS A 5 11.28 12.72 -4.62
N LYS A 6 11.66 11.72 -5.43
CA LYS A 6 11.29 11.73 -6.84
C LYS A 6 9.78 11.59 -7.06
N TYR A 7 9.10 10.85 -6.19
CA TYR A 7 7.66 10.61 -6.30
C TYR A 7 6.83 11.83 -5.91
N LEU A 8 7.42 12.78 -5.14
CA LEU A 8 6.77 14.03 -4.78
C LEU A 8 6.48 14.93 -5.98
N SER A 9 7.11 14.69 -7.11
CA SER A 9 6.84 15.48 -8.34
C SER A 9 5.44 15.25 -8.92
N VAL A 10 4.77 14.18 -8.52
CA VAL A 10 3.38 13.86 -8.92
C VAL A 10 2.44 13.70 -7.71
N TYR A 11 2.95 13.89 -6.51
CA TYR A 11 2.17 13.88 -5.27
C TYR A 11 1.45 15.21 -5.11
N GLU A 12 0.21 15.22 -4.66
CA GLU A 12 -0.66 16.40 -4.58
C GLU A 12 -0.94 17.07 -5.95
N GLN A 13 -0.70 16.36 -7.06
CA GLN A 13 -0.95 16.85 -8.40
C GLN A 13 -2.18 16.18 -9.00
N PRO A 14 -3.07 16.93 -9.68
CA PRO A 14 -4.18 16.32 -10.42
C PRO A 14 -3.64 15.50 -11.60
N LEU A 15 -4.35 14.44 -11.98
CA LEU A 15 -3.93 13.52 -13.05
C LEU A 15 -3.61 14.25 -14.37
N GLN A 16 -4.33 15.33 -14.69
CA GLN A 16 -4.12 16.11 -15.93
C GLN A 16 -2.76 16.77 -16.02
N GLU A 17 -2.12 17.05 -14.89
CA GLU A 17 -0.79 17.67 -14.81
C GLU A 17 0.33 16.62 -14.77
N ALA A 18 -0.01 15.34 -14.63
CA ALA A 18 0.97 14.27 -14.55
C ALA A 18 1.68 14.07 -15.91
N PRO A 19 3.04 14.04 -15.91
CA PRO A 19 3.79 13.78 -17.12
C PRO A 19 3.48 12.39 -17.70
N GLN A 20 3.11 12.33 -18.99
CA GLN A 20 2.77 11.09 -19.67
C GLN A 20 3.93 10.07 -19.67
N GLU A 21 5.16 10.53 -19.60
CA GLU A 21 6.35 9.69 -19.53
C GLU A 21 6.38 8.90 -18.22
N ILE A 22 6.01 9.54 -17.09
CA ILE A 22 5.93 8.89 -15.78
C ILE A 22 4.84 7.81 -15.80
N ILE A 23 3.67 8.11 -16.36
CA ILE A 23 2.57 7.14 -16.46
C ILE A 23 3.01 5.91 -17.27
N ARG A 24 3.70 6.12 -18.41
CA ARG A 24 4.25 5.03 -19.24
C ARG A 24 5.34 4.25 -18.52
N GLU A 25 6.22 4.93 -17.77
CA GLU A 25 7.24 4.28 -16.94
C GLU A 25 6.58 3.36 -15.90
N ILE A 26 5.60 3.87 -15.16
CA ILE A 26 4.85 3.10 -14.16
C ILE A 26 4.21 1.88 -14.81
N LYS A 27 3.47 2.08 -15.89
CA LYS A 27 2.79 1.00 -16.62
C LYS A 27 3.77 -0.12 -17.02
N THR A 28 4.87 0.25 -17.67
CA THR A 28 5.87 -0.72 -18.13
C THR A 28 6.50 -1.51 -16.97
N LYS A 29 6.72 -0.86 -15.82
CA LYS A 29 7.27 -1.51 -14.63
C LYS A 29 6.25 -2.40 -13.93
N ILE A 30 5.01 -1.92 -13.77
CA ILE A 30 3.92 -2.70 -13.19
C ILE A 30 3.68 -3.97 -14.01
N GLU A 31 3.62 -3.88 -15.35
CA GLU A 31 3.47 -5.04 -16.22
C GLU A 31 4.56 -6.11 -16.00
N LYS A 32 5.80 -5.68 -15.72
CA LYS A 32 6.91 -6.61 -15.42
C LYS A 32 6.83 -7.25 -14.04
N LEU A 33 6.16 -6.60 -13.09
CA LEU A 33 5.96 -7.12 -11.73
C LEU A 33 4.79 -8.09 -11.65
N GLN A 34 3.83 -8.00 -12.59
CA GLN A 34 2.66 -8.88 -12.59
C GLN A 34 3.05 -10.32 -12.93
N SER A 35 2.56 -11.26 -12.15
CA SER A 35 2.75 -12.70 -12.35
C SER A 35 1.40 -13.40 -12.49
N ASP A 36 1.33 -14.37 -13.40
CA ASP A 36 0.15 -15.22 -13.55
C ASP A 36 -0.03 -16.19 -12.38
N THR A 37 1.07 -16.50 -11.68
CA THR A 37 1.11 -17.39 -10.52
C THR A 37 1.76 -16.66 -9.33
N PRO A 38 1.10 -15.63 -8.76
CA PRO A 38 1.69 -14.81 -7.71
C PRO A 38 1.81 -15.59 -6.39
N LEU A 39 2.92 -15.38 -5.71
CA LEU A 39 3.09 -15.77 -4.30
C LEU A 39 2.58 -14.66 -3.38
N VAL A 40 2.61 -13.41 -3.87
CA VAL A 40 2.25 -12.22 -3.10
C VAL A 40 1.18 -11.44 -3.85
N SER A 41 0.09 -11.08 -3.15
CA SER A 41 -0.88 -10.11 -3.64
C SER A 41 -0.73 -8.80 -2.87
N VAL A 42 -0.44 -7.72 -3.60
CA VAL A 42 -0.43 -6.35 -3.07
C VAL A 42 -1.74 -5.68 -3.47
N ASP A 43 -2.57 -5.37 -2.50
CA ASP A 43 -3.88 -4.77 -2.68
C ASP A 43 -3.87 -3.30 -2.25
N ILE A 44 -4.24 -2.41 -3.15
CA ILE A 44 -4.30 -0.97 -2.96
C ILE A 44 -5.77 -0.56 -2.89
N ILE A 45 -6.22 -0.13 -1.73
CA ILE A 45 -7.56 0.45 -1.60
C ILE A 45 -7.51 1.96 -1.81
N ALA A 46 -8.45 2.50 -2.59
CA ALA A 46 -8.50 3.92 -2.90
C ALA A 46 -9.94 4.44 -2.91
N TYR A 47 -10.13 5.65 -2.38
CA TYR A 47 -11.37 6.41 -2.44
C TYR A 47 -11.08 7.89 -2.59
N ASN A 48 -11.33 8.46 -3.78
CA ASN A 48 -11.04 9.85 -4.11
C ASN A 48 -9.56 10.24 -3.89
N GLU A 49 -8.66 9.43 -4.43
CA GLU A 49 -7.21 9.53 -4.26
C GLU A 49 -6.47 9.94 -5.55
N GLU A 50 -7.13 10.70 -6.41
CA GLU A 50 -6.57 11.18 -7.69
C GLU A 50 -5.20 11.84 -7.50
N LYS A 51 -4.98 12.57 -6.40
CA LYS A 51 -3.76 13.34 -6.16
C LYS A 51 -2.58 12.54 -5.59
N HIS A 52 -2.85 11.36 -5.03
CA HIS A 52 -1.84 10.59 -4.30
C HIS A 52 -1.51 9.25 -4.97
N LEU A 53 -2.52 8.61 -5.56
CA LEU A 53 -2.42 7.26 -6.10
C LEU A 53 -1.30 7.11 -7.14
N LEU A 54 -1.05 8.13 -7.97
CA LEU A 54 0.01 8.05 -8.98
C LEU A 54 1.41 7.96 -8.35
N ALA A 55 1.67 8.73 -7.28
CA ALA A 55 2.92 8.66 -6.52
C ALA A 55 3.09 7.33 -5.79
N ASN A 56 2.00 6.80 -5.22
CA ASN A 56 1.96 5.47 -4.64
C ASN A 56 2.39 4.41 -5.65
N LEU A 57 1.70 4.34 -6.81
CA LEU A 57 1.97 3.38 -7.88
C LEU A 57 3.38 3.52 -8.45
N TRP A 58 3.90 4.75 -8.57
CA TRP A 58 5.28 4.95 -9.01
C TRP A 58 6.27 4.37 -8.00
N SER A 59 6.04 4.56 -6.70
CA SER A 59 6.88 3.97 -5.67
C SER A 59 6.83 2.44 -5.67
N LEU A 60 5.64 1.85 -5.87
CA LEU A 60 5.46 0.41 -5.97
C LEU A 60 6.07 -0.17 -7.25
N SER A 61 5.98 0.56 -8.37
CA SER A 61 6.59 0.12 -9.63
C SER A 61 8.10 -0.04 -9.57
N ASP A 62 8.75 0.66 -8.63
CA ASP A 62 10.19 0.53 -8.35
C ASP A 62 10.53 -0.60 -7.36
N SER A 63 9.56 -1.45 -7.01
CA SER A 63 9.79 -2.54 -6.06
C SER A 63 10.86 -3.51 -6.54
N GLU A 64 11.78 -3.84 -5.62
CA GLU A 64 12.80 -4.86 -5.77
C GLU A 64 12.37 -6.07 -4.93
N CYS A 65 11.70 -7.04 -5.56
CA CYS A 65 11.16 -8.22 -4.91
C CYS A 65 11.46 -9.46 -5.74
N GLN A 66 12.06 -10.47 -5.11
CA GLN A 66 12.36 -11.75 -5.77
C GLN A 66 11.16 -12.69 -5.87
N TYR A 67 10.09 -12.39 -5.14
CA TYR A 67 8.89 -13.22 -5.14
C TYR A 67 7.96 -12.83 -6.29
N PRO A 68 7.38 -13.78 -7.02
CA PRO A 68 6.35 -13.48 -8.00
C PRO A 68 5.16 -12.81 -7.32
N MET A 69 4.73 -11.67 -7.83
CA MET A 69 3.66 -10.88 -7.23
C MET A 69 2.60 -10.47 -8.23
N GLU A 70 1.46 -10.08 -7.70
CA GLU A 70 0.47 -9.28 -8.39
C GLU A 70 0.21 -7.99 -7.60
N ILE A 71 -0.09 -6.92 -8.31
CA ILE A 71 -0.59 -5.67 -7.75
C ILE A 71 -2.00 -5.51 -8.27
N ILE A 72 -2.96 -5.37 -7.37
CA ILE A 72 -4.37 -5.14 -7.67
C ILE A 72 -4.84 -3.87 -6.97
N GLY A 73 -5.85 -3.21 -7.53
CA GLY A 73 -6.49 -2.05 -6.94
C GLY A 73 -7.93 -2.33 -6.56
N VAL A 74 -8.42 -1.63 -5.56
CA VAL A 74 -9.86 -1.52 -5.27
C VAL A 74 -10.23 -0.06 -5.24
N ASP A 75 -11.01 0.36 -6.21
CA ASP A 75 -11.65 1.66 -6.25
C ASP A 75 -12.98 1.59 -5.48
N ASN A 76 -13.07 2.30 -4.36
CA ASN A 76 -14.27 2.28 -3.52
C ASN A 76 -15.33 3.28 -4.02
N ASP A 77 -15.68 3.16 -5.31
CA ASP A 77 -16.67 4.02 -6.00
C ASP A 77 -16.29 5.51 -5.94
N SER A 78 -15.07 5.81 -6.38
CA SER A 78 -14.56 7.19 -6.41
C SER A 78 -15.29 8.04 -7.43
N SER A 79 -15.50 9.31 -7.09
CA SER A 79 -16.10 10.33 -7.97
C SER A 79 -15.07 11.15 -8.76
N ASP A 80 -13.79 11.02 -8.43
CA ASP A 80 -12.65 11.67 -9.09
C ASP A 80 -12.00 10.75 -10.13
N LYS A 81 -10.75 11.01 -10.51
CA LYS A 81 -10.04 10.21 -11.52
C LYS A 81 -9.25 9.03 -10.96
N THR A 82 -9.55 8.59 -9.74
CA THR A 82 -8.88 7.44 -9.10
C THR A 82 -8.90 6.20 -9.99
N ALA A 83 -10.09 5.79 -10.47
CA ALA A 83 -10.23 4.62 -11.34
C ALA A 83 -9.48 4.78 -12.69
N GLU A 84 -9.43 6.02 -13.22
CA GLU A 84 -8.68 6.32 -14.45
C GLU A 84 -7.18 6.10 -14.27
N ILE A 85 -6.61 6.43 -13.09
CA ILE A 85 -5.19 6.20 -12.77
C ILE A 85 -4.86 4.70 -12.79
N PHE A 86 -5.66 3.84 -12.16
CA PHE A 86 -5.47 2.39 -12.24
C PHE A 86 -5.45 1.91 -13.69
N LYS A 87 -6.42 2.36 -14.50
CA LYS A 87 -6.52 2.00 -15.91
C LYS A 87 -5.31 2.45 -16.73
N MET A 88 -4.87 3.69 -16.54
CA MET A 88 -3.73 4.25 -17.29
C MET A 88 -2.40 3.59 -16.92
N THR A 89 -2.23 3.21 -15.67
CA THR A 89 -1.01 2.55 -15.16
C THR A 89 -1.00 1.03 -15.36
N GLY A 90 -2.09 0.46 -15.89
CA GLY A 90 -2.19 -0.97 -16.17
C GLY A 90 -2.36 -1.84 -14.93
N VAL A 91 -2.73 -1.26 -13.79
CA VAL A 91 -3.07 -2.02 -12.59
C VAL A 91 -4.48 -2.59 -12.74
N PRO A 92 -4.68 -3.91 -12.68
CA PRO A 92 -6.00 -4.52 -12.60
C PRO A 92 -6.72 -3.99 -11.35
N TYR A 93 -7.96 -3.56 -11.49
CA TYR A 93 -8.71 -3.05 -10.35
C TYR A 93 -10.17 -3.51 -10.37
N TYR A 94 -10.79 -3.46 -9.19
CA TYR A 94 -12.19 -3.81 -8.94
C TYR A 94 -12.89 -2.63 -8.31
N THR A 95 -14.18 -2.46 -8.57
CA THR A 95 -14.98 -1.42 -7.94
C THR A 95 -15.78 -2.03 -6.80
N GLU A 96 -15.67 -1.43 -5.60
CA GLU A 96 -16.51 -1.76 -4.44
C GLU A 96 -17.47 -0.60 -4.18
N TYR A 97 -18.75 -0.85 -4.27
CA TYR A 97 -19.79 0.17 -4.17
C TYR A 97 -20.20 0.52 -2.73
N GLU A 98 -19.91 -0.36 -1.78
CA GLU A 98 -20.17 -0.06 -0.38
C GLU A 98 -19.02 0.79 0.20
N HIS A 99 -19.33 2.05 0.54
CA HIS A 99 -18.36 3.04 0.99
C HIS A 99 -17.81 2.72 2.39
N SER A 100 -16.76 1.91 2.44
CA SER A 100 -16.03 1.59 3.67
C SER A 100 -14.68 0.96 3.34
N CYS A 101 -13.64 1.36 4.07
CA CYS A 101 -12.33 0.71 3.96
C CYS A 101 -12.38 -0.80 4.28
N GLY A 102 -13.32 -1.24 5.11
CA GLY A 102 -13.53 -2.66 5.40
C GLY A 102 -14.09 -3.43 4.19
N TYR A 103 -15.07 -2.87 3.49
CA TYR A 103 -15.62 -3.46 2.26
C TYR A 103 -14.56 -3.47 1.15
N ALA A 104 -13.83 -2.36 0.94
CA ALA A 104 -12.76 -2.29 -0.05
C ALA A 104 -11.68 -3.35 0.20
N ARG A 105 -11.19 -3.50 1.45
CA ARG A 105 -10.22 -4.54 1.81
C ARG A 105 -10.76 -5.94 1.64
N ARG A 106 -12.05 -6.17 1.92
CA ARG A 106 -12.70 -7.46 1.70
C ARG A 106 -12.79 -7.77 0.21
N CYS A 107 -13.11 -6.78 -0.61
CA CYS A 107 -13.13 -6.90 -2.06
C CYS A 107 -11.75 -7.33 -2.58
N GLY A 108 -10.67 -6.63 -2.20
CA GLY A 108 -9.30 -6.96 -2.57
C GLY A 108 -8.88 -8.36 -2.11
N LEU A 109 -9.17 -8.73 -0.85
CA LEU A 109 -8.88 -10.07 -0.33
C LEU A 109 -9.58 -11.18 -1.13
N ASN A 110 -10.79 -10.95 -1.60
CA ASN A 110 -11.55 -11.93 -2.39
C ASN A 110 -10.94 -12.15 -3.78
N HIS A 111 -10.31 -11.12 -4.36
CA HIS A 111 -9.70 -11.18 -5.69
C HIS A 111 -8.20 -11.56 -5.65
N ALA A 112 -7.56 -11.46 -4.50
CA ALA A 112 -6.15 -11.81 -4.31
C ALA A 112 -5.90 -13.29 -4.54
N ARG A 113 -4.80 -13.64 -5.23
CA ARG A 113 -4.44 -15.03 -5.62
C ARG A 113 -3.20 -15.55 -4.89
N GLY A 114 -2.41 -14.65 -4.29
CA GLY A 114 -1.17 -14.99 -3.61
C GLY A 114 -1.37 -15.72 -2.29
N LYS A 115 -0.33 -16.38 -1.81
CA LYS A 115 -0.26 -16.94 -0.47
C LYS A 115 -0.15 -15.88 0.62
N TYR A 116 0.57 -14.79 0.31
CA TYR A 116 0.75 -13.64 1.19
C TYR A 116 -0.05 -12.46 0.65
N TYR A 117 -0.77 -11.82 1.51
CA TYR A 117 -1.59 -10.66 1.18
C TYR A 117 -1.06 -9.43 1.91
N ILE A 118 -0.83 -8.37 1.18
CA ILE A 118 -0.35 -7.08 1.67
C ILE A 118 -1.39 -6.04 1.30
N CYS A 119 -2.10 -5.51 2.29
CA CYS A 119 -3.05 -4.42 2.09
C CYS A 119 -2.38 -3.09 2.40
N ILE A 120 -2.50 -2.15 1.49
CA ILE A 120 -1.88 -0.83 1.56
C ILE A 120 -2.87 0.27 1.20
N ASP A 121 -2.63 1.45 1.74
CA ASP A 121 -3.40 2.64 1.41
C ASP A 121 -2.76 3.36 0.22
N SER A 122 -3.59 4.08 -0.55
CA SER A 122 -3.22 4.73 -1.82
C SER A 122 -2.46 6.06 -1.66
N ASP A 123 -2.46 6.65 -0.47
CA ASP A 123 -1.79 7.92 -0.14
C ASP A 123 -0.35 7.77 0.39
N THR A 124 0.14 6.54 0.48
CA THR A 124 1.44 6.20 1.07
C THR A 124 2.44 5.75 0.00
N MET A 125 3.70 6.15 0.13
CA MET A 125 4.81 5.69 -0.72
C MET A 125 5.60 4.59 -0.02
N TYR A 126 6.06 3.59 -0.79
CA TYR A 126 6.70 2.39 -0.25
C TYR A 126 8.16 2.27 -0.71
N PRO A 127 9.11 1.97 0.22
CA PRO A 127 10.50 1.70 -0.15
C PRO A 127 10.63 0.48 -1.06
N LYS A 128 11.62 0.47 -1.95
CA LYS A 128 11.83 -0.59 -2.95
C LYS A 128 11.80 -2.02 -2.40
N LYS A 129 12.35 -2.25 -1.21
CA LYS A 129 12.42 -3.58 -0.56
C LYS A 129 11.28 -3.85 0.43
N TYR A 130 10.26 -3.00 0.43
CA TYR A 130 9.16 -3.10 1.38
C TYR A 130 8.45 -4.45 1.28
N ILE A 131 7.96 -4.80 0.09
CA ILE A 131 7.23 -6.04 -0.16
C ILE A 131 8.09 -7.26 0.20
N GLU A 132 9.32 -7.31 -0.30
CA GLU A 132 10.25 -8.41 -0.02
C GLU A 132 10.50 -8.60 1.48
N THR A 133 10.66 -7.50 2.22
CA THR A 133 10.89 -7.53 3.67
C THR A 133 9.70 -8.10 4.43
N LEU A 134 8.47 -7.71 4.05
CA LEU A 134 7.26 -8.26 4.66
C LEU A 134 7.13 -9.75 4.41
N VAL A 135 7.35 -10.19 3.16
CA VAL A 135 7.24 -11.61 2.80
C VAL A 135 8.29 -12.44 3.54
N LYS A 136 9.56 -12.02 3.57
CA LYS A 136 10.61 -12.70 4.33
C LYS A 136 10.28 -12.82 5.82
N THR A 137 9.56 -11.84 6.36
CA THR A 137 9.11 -11.89 7.75
C THR A 137 7.97 -12.88 7.93
N LEU A 138 7.00 -12.91 6.99
CA LEU A 138 5.89 -13.86 7.00
C LEU A 138 6.33 -15.32 6.74
N GLU A 139 7.48 -15.55 6.11
CA GLU A 139 8.03 -16.89 5.92
C GLU A 139 8.55 -17.54 7.20
N LYS A 140 8.87 -16.73 8.22
CA LYS A 140 9.30 -17.28 9.51
C LYS A 140 8.20 -18.18 10.09
N PRO A 141 8.58 -19.29 10.73
CA PRO A 141 7.64 -20.12 11.48
C PRO A 141 6.79 -19.27 12.41
N ASP A 142 5.74 -19.50 12.88
CA ASP A 142 4.94 -18.79 13.88
C ASP A 142 4.54 -17.33 13.54
N THR A 143 4.94 -16.81 12.36
CA THR A 143 4.51 -15.48 11.91
C THR A 143 3.26 -15.58 11.05
N VAL A 144 2.14 -15.12 11.57
CA VAL A 144 0.84 -15.12 10.87
C VAL A 144 0.61 -13.80 10.17
N ALA A 145 0.98 -12.69 10.81
CA ALA A 145 0.78 -11.34 10.33
C ALA A 145 1.96 -10.43 10.68
N VAL A 146 2.16 -9.39 9.91
CA VAL A 146 3.21 -8.38 10.08
C VAL A 146 2.59 -7.01 9.89
N SER A 147 2.94 -6.07 10.76
CA SER A 147 2.67 -4.65 10.55
C SER A 147 3.98 -3.90 10.56
N SER A 148 4.14 -2.91 9.71
CA SER A 148 5.32 -2.04 9.69
C SER A 148 5.04 -0.70 10.37
N LEU A 149 6.11 0.01 10.72
CA LEU A 149 6.02 1.42 11.11
C LEU A 149 5.95 2.28 9.84
N TRP A 150 5.44 3.49 10.00
CA TRP A 150 5.34 4.49 8.93
C TRP A 150 5.98 5.81 9.37
N SER A 151 6.34 6.63 8.41
CA SER A 151 6.87 7.97 8.63
C SER A 151 6.07 8.99 7.86
N TYR A 152 5.90 10.18 8.43
CA TYR A 152 5.27 11.29 7.74
C TYR A 152 6.29 12.07 6.93
N ILE A 153 5.86 12.64 5.82
CA ILE A 153 6.65 13.56 5.01
C ILE A 153 6.50 14.95 5.62
N PRO A 154 7.61 15.58 6.08
CA PRO A 154 7.55 16.93 6.61
C PRO A 154 7.12 17.94 5.56
N ASP A 155 6.31 18.89 5.94
CA ASP A 155 5.85 20.02 5.13
C ASP A 155 6.04 21.37 5.85
N LYS A 156 5.48 22.43 5.28
CA LYS A 156 5.59 23.79 5.87
C LYS A 156 4.84 23.93 7.21
N GLN A 157 3.74 23.19 7.38
CA GLN A 157 2.91 23.21 8.60
C GLN A 157 3.46 22.24 9.64
N HIS A 158 4.12 21.16 9.20
CA HIS A 158 4.68 20.10 10.03
C HIS A 158 6.19 20.00 9.80
N PRO A 159 6.99 20.89 10.45
CA PRO A 159 8.43 20.93 10.24
C PRO A 159 9.12 19.64 10.70
N TRP A 160 10.22 19.29 10.04
CA TRP A 160 10.96 18.02 10.22
C TRP A 160 11.19 17.66 11.70
N LEU A 161 11.58 18.62 12.53
CA LEU A 161 11.87 18.34 13.94
C LEU A 161 10.61 17.94 14.71
N ALA A 162 9.49 18.61 14.48
CA ALA A 162 8.22 18.28 15.13
C ALA A 162 7.73 16.88 14.71
N VAL A 163 7.83 16.56 13.42
CA VAL A 163 7.50 15.23 12.89
C VAL A 163 8.37 14.15 13.55
N LYS A 164 9.68 14.37 13.67
CA LYS A 164 10.59 13.40 14.28
C LYS A 164 10.35 13.18 15.77
N ILE A 165 10.03 14.22 16.52
CA ILE A 165 9.65 14.10 17.94
C ILE A 165 8.35 13.30 18.06
N TYR A 166 7.35 13.63 17.26
CA TYR A 166 6.08 12.89 17.24
C TYR A 166 6.29 11.40 16.89
N GLU A 167 7.04 11.10 15.82
CA GLU A 167 7.34 9.71 15.42
C GLU A 167 8.04 8.95 16.54
N PHE A 168 9.04 9.55 17.19
CA PHE A 168 9.73 8.91 18.30
C PHE A 168 8.79 8.57 19.46
N LEU A 169 7.94 9.51 19.88
CA LEU A 169 6.97 9.28 20.97
C LEU A 169 5.93 8.23 20.59
N ARG A 170 5.45 8.28 19.36
CA ARG A 170 4.52 7.27 18.80
C ARG A 170 5.15 5.88 18.79
N ASP A 171 6.37 5.77 18.27
CA ASP A 171 7.04 4.46 18.14
C ASP A 171 7.35 3.88 19.53
N LEU A 172 7.75 4.71 20.49
CA LEU A 172 7.91 4.31 21.87
C LEU A 172 6.58 3.81 22.49
N HIS A 173 5.49 4.55 22.22
CA HIS A 173 4.15 4.14 22.68
C HIS A 173 3.75 2.78 22.08
N LEU A 174 3.91 2.62 20.74
CA LEU A 174 3.60 1.37 20.06
C LEU A 174 4.46 0.20 20.56
N LEU A 175 5.73 0.44 20.84
CA LEU A 175 6.62 -0.55 21.43
C LEU A 175 6.12 -0.97 22.82
N LEU A 176 5.81 -0.03 23.70
CA LEU A 176 5.27 -0.34 25.03
C LEU A 176 3.92 -1.07 24.96
N GLN A 177 3.06 -0.68 24.03
CA GLN A 177 1.77 -1.30 23.78
C GLN A 177 1.92 -2.75 23.28
N SER A 178 2.91 -3.02 22.43
CA SER A 178 3.13 -4.35 21.85
C SER A 178 3.46 -5.43 22.90
N PHE A 179 3.99 -5.06 24.06
CA PHE A 179 4.23 -6.00 25.17
C PHE A 179 2.95 -6.44 25.87
N LYS A 180 1.91 -5.60 25.88
CA LYS A 180 0.66 -5.89 26.63
C LYS A 180 -0.48 -6.28 25.69
N ARG A 181 -0.59 -5.60 24.55
CA ARG A 181 -1.69 -5.74 23.59
C ARG A 181 -1.18 -5.55 22.15
N PRO A 182 -0.44 -6.52 21.62
CA PRO A 182 0.17 -6.41 20.28
C PRO A 182 -0.86 -6.18 19.16
N GLU A 183 -2.07 -6.71 19.32
CA GLU A 183 -3.17 -6.54 18.38
C GLU A 183 -3.59 -5.06 18.16
N LEU A 184 -3.36 -4.20 19.14
CA LEU A 184 -3.67 -2.76 19.03
C LEU A 184 -2.56 -1.97 18.31
N SER A 185 -1.40 -2.57 18.06
CA SER A 185 -0.29 -1.93 17.37
C SER A 185 -0.39 -2.08 15.85
N VAL A 186 -1.31 -2.91 15.36
CA VAL A 186 -1.54 -3.12 13.93
C VAL A 186 -2.33 -1.97 13.33
N ARG A 187 -1.84 -1.45 12.19
CA ARG A 187 -2.52 -0.40 11.42
C ARG A 187 -2.81 -0.89 10.00
N GLY A 188 -4.00 -0.59 9.52
CA GLY A 188 -4.50 -1.06 8.21
C GLY A 188 -3.65 -0.62 7.02
N LEU A 189 -2.99 0.53 7.11
CA LEU A 189 -2.16 1.11 6.04
C LEU A 189 -0.88 0.32 5.72
N VAL A 190 -0.44 -0.58 6.59
CA VAL A 190 0.85 -1.28 6.50
C VAL A 190 0.75 -2.70 7.06
N PHE A 191 -0.24 -3.46 6.62
CA PHE A 191 -0.56 -4.75 7.18
C PHE A 191 -0.45 -5.88 6.14
N ALA A 192 0.27 -6.92 6.52
CA ALA A 192 0.46 -8.10 5.69
C ALA A 192 0.21 -9.38 6.51
N TYR A 193 -0.32 -10.41 5.85
CA TYR A 193 -0.63 -11.69 6.51
C TYR A 193 -0.69 -12.86 5.51
N ARG A 194 -0.73 -14.07 6.04
CA ARG A 194 -1.02 -15.26 5.24
C ARG A 194 -2.50 -15.25 4.85
N ILE A 195 -2.79 -15.28 3.55
CA ILE A 195 -4.15 -15.08 3.01
C ILE A 195 -5.19 -16.03 3.59
N GLU A 196 -4.80 -17.26 3.91
CA GLU A 196 -5.67 -18.26 4.52
C GLU A 196 -6.30 -17.79 5.83
N HIS A 197 -5.49 -17.14 6.68
CA HIS A 197 -5.97 -16.58 7.95
C HIS A 197 -6.88 -15.37 7.73
N GLY A 198 -6.53 -14.51 6.77
CA GLY A 198 -7.37 -13.37 6.43
C GLY A 198 -8.76 -13.80 5.94
N ARG A 199 -8.81 -14.86 5.12
CA ARG A 199 -10.10 -15.42 4.64
C ARG A 199 -10.93 -16.11 5.73
N GLN A 200 -10.28 -16.71 6.72
CA GLN A 200 -10.98 -17.29 7.88
C GLN A 200 -11.58 -16.23 8.79
N VAL A 201 -10.85 -15.13 9.03
CA VAL A 201 -11.28 -14.08 9.97
C VAL A 201 -12.14 -13.03 9.27
N GLY A 202 -11.81 -12.69 8.02
CA GLY A 202 -12.44 -11.65 7.23
C GLY A 202 -12.14 -10.24 7.75
N TYR A 203 -12.67 -9.24 7.04
CA TYR A 203 -12.68 -7.85 7.48
C TYR A 203 -14.02 -7.52 8.14
N ARG A 204 -13.95 -6.83 9.25
CA ARG A 204 -15.15 -6.26 9.87
C ARG A 204 -15.65 -5.10 9.02
N VAL A 205 -16.86 -5.17 8.57
CA VAL A 205 -17.55 -4.22 7.73
C VAL A 205 -18.71 -3.56 8.49
#